data_12d9f4b4197dfaa005819b49de888309
#
_entry.id   12d9f4b4197dfaa005819b49de888309
#
_cell.length_a   1.000
_cell.length_b   1.000
_cell.length_c   1.000
_cell.angle_alpha   90.00
_cell.angle_beta   90.00
_cell.angle_gamma   90.00
#
_symmetry.space_group_name_H-M   'P 1'
#
loop_
_entity.id
_entity.type
_entity.pdbx_description
1 polymer ?
#
loop_
_entity_poly.entity_id
_entity_poly.type
_entity_poly.pdbx_seq_one_letter_code
_entity_poly.pdbx_strand_id
1 'polypeptide(L)'
;GLFCFLASTGANIFARVQNGLSICKIVALGLFIAFGFAVCHHGGFEGEPFFINGGVSFITAIALMSFTCEGITTIINFASVAENPKKDIPKAWIIASVTCAVIYALLGYVGSSLAPYGEVANQNLGYLAQMVLPKALYIFFVIGGAMASLSTALLGGLTGFSHMYTGIAQDGWIPKIFLKPRNSLIVIFLLSAIPIMSGISLDNIVSMMMVPGMVLTFLTDLRAMKMPKMFPEQWPNNAFNLSEGAFKALMVVSMIASSLTGFFSLTSLTMPLAIGTVVVTVLIFIYSNYMIKSGKVDITSTTDLG
;
A
#
# COMPACT_ATOMS: atom_id res chain seq x y z
N GLY A 1 11.57 -16.18 5.44
CA GLY A 1 11.40 -17.63 5.61
C GLY A 1 10.25 -17.98 6.54
N LEU A 2 10.28 -17.56 7.82
CA LEU A 2 9.26 -17.89 8.83
C LEU A 2 7.85 -17.48 8.40
N PHE A 3 7.65 -16.26 7.92
CA PHE A 3 6.34 -15.77 7.49
C PHE A 3 5.84 -16.44 6.20
N CYS A 4 6.73 -16.82 5.30
CA CYS A 4 6.35 -17.62 4.13
C CYS A 4 5.86 -19.02 4.55
N PHE A 5 6.50 -19.62 5.54
CA PHE A 5 6.05 -20.88 6.13
C PHE A 5 4.69 -20.72 6.80
N LEU A 6 4.49 -19.70 7.63
CA LEU A 6 3.20 -19.40 8.28
C LEU A 6 2.09 -19.12 7.25
N ALA A 7 2.38 -18.38 6.18
CA ALA A 7 1.43 -18.14 5.10
C ALA A 7 0.99 -19.43 4.38
N SER A 8 1.78 -20.51 4.46
CA SER A 8 1.46 -21.81 3.86
C SER A 8 0.66 -22.75 4.76
N THR A 9 0.44 -22.43 6.06
CA THR A 9 -0.09 -23.36 7.07
C THR A 9 -1.62 -23.39 7.21
N GLY A 10 -2.37 -22.60 6.45
CA GLY A 10 -3.84 -22.70 6.42
C GLY A 10 -4.58 -21.45 6.89
N ALA A 11 -5.71 -21.18 6.24
CA ALA A 11 -6.45 -19.92 6.33
C ALA A 11 -7.00 -19.56 7.72
N ASN A 12 -7.44 -20.55 8.51
CA ASN A 12 -8.11 -20.30 9.79
C ASN A 12 -7.14 -19.85 10.90
N ILE A 13 -5.98 -20.50 11.00
CA ILE A 13 -4.95 -20.13 12.00
C ILE A 13 -4.39 -18.75 11.63
N PHE A 14 -4.11 -18.57 10.34
CA PHE A 14 -3.67 -17.31 9.79
C PHE A 14 -4.61 -16.14 10.17
N ALA A 15 -5.92 -16.28 9.91
CA ALA A 15 -6.90 -15.23 10.20
C ALA A 15 -6.97 -14.87 11.70
N ARG A 16 -6.91 -15.86 12.59
CA ARG A 16 -6.92 -15.62 14.05
C ARG A 16 -5.67 -14.86 14.51
N VAL A 17 -4.50 -15.27 14.03
CA VAL A 17 -3.22 -14.60 14.35
C VAL A 17 -3.23 -13.17 13.81
N GLN A 18 -3.65 -12.99 12.56
CA GLN A 18 -3.75 -11.70 11.90
C GLN A 18 -4.67 -10.74 12.66
N ASN A 19 -5.85 -11.21 13.07
CA ASN A 19 -6.81 -10.39 13.82
C ASN A 19 -6.27 -10.02 15.22
N GLY A 20 -5.68 -10.96 15.95
CA GLY A 20 -5.09 -10.71 17.25
C GLY A 20 -3.97 -9.66 17.19
N LEU A 21 -3.04 -9.82 16.25
CA LEU A 21 -1.94 -8.86 16.03
C LEU A 21 -2.48 -7.49 15.57
N SER A 22 -3.56 -7.47 14.78
CA SER A 22 -4.19 -6.22 14.33
C SER A 22 -4.83 -5.44 15.48
N ILE A 23 -5.47 -6.12 16.42
CA ILE A 23 -5.99 -5.49 17.64
C ILE A 23 -4.85 -4.93 18.48
N CYS A 24 -3.79 -5.72 18.72
CA CYS A 24 -2.63 -5.26 19.49
C CYS A 24 -2.00 -3.99 18.91
N LYS A 25 -1.82 -3.92 17.57
CA LYS A 25 -1.24 -2.73 16.94
C LYS A 25 -2.13 -1.49 17.06
N ILE A 26 -3.46 -1.64 16.89
CA ILE A 26 -4.40 -0.52 17.03
C ILE A 26 -4.38 0.00 18.48
N VAL A 27 -4.39 -0.88 19.47
CA VAL A 27 -4.28 -0.51 20.89
C VAL A 27 -2.96 0.19 21.16
N ALA A 28 -1.84 -0.33 20.66
CA ALA A 28 -0.53 0.26 20.84
C ALA A 28 -0.43 1.68 20.25
N LEU A 29 -0.93 1.88 19.04
CA LEU A 29 -0.98 3.20 18.38
C LEU A 29 -1.93 4.14 19.12
N GLY A 30 -3.08 3.66 19.57
CA GLY A 30 -4.03 4.43 20.38
C GLY A 30 -3.45 4.89 21.70
N LEU A 31 -2.68 4.04 22.39
CA LEU A 31 -1.96 4.42 23.60
C LEU A 31 -0.90 5.49 23.32
N PHE A 32 -0.12 5.35 22.24
CA PHE A 32 0.85 6.38 21.86
C PHE A 32 0.17 7.72 21.61
N ILE A 33 -0.94 7.73 20.87
CA ILE A 33 -1.72 8.94 20.60
C ILE A 33 -2.25 9.54 21.90
N ALA A 34 -2.89 8.74 22.75
CA ALA A 34 -3.49 9.21 24.01
C ALA A 34 -2.47 9.81 24.99
N PHE A 35 -1.37 9.11 25.22
CA PHE A 35 -0.30 9.62 26.07
C PHE A 35 0.45 10.79 25.42
N GLY A 36 0.64 10.75 24.10
CA GLY A 36 1.27 11.83 23.36
C GLY A 36 0.48 13.13 23.46
N PHE A 37 -0.84 13.10 23.31
CA PHE A 37 -1.69 14.29 23.53
C PHE A 37 -1.58 14.85 24.95
N ALA A 38 -1.35 14.02 25.95
CA ALA A 38 -1.19 14.48 27.33
C ALA A 38 0.16 15.19 27.59
N VAL A 39 1.19 14.89 26.79
CA VAL A 39 2.56 15.39 26.95
C VAL A 39 2.94 16.39 25.86
N CYS A 40 2.26 16.40 24.71
CA CYS A 40 2.61 17.25 23.61
C CYS A 40 2.54 18.75 24.00
N HIS A 41 3.58 19.49 23.68
CA HIS A 41 3.59 20.94 23.79
C HIS A 41 2.95 21.49 22.51
N HIS A 42 1.83 22.18 22.65
CA HIS A 42 1.07 22.72 21.49
C HIS A 42 1.85 23.75 20.62
N GLY A 43 3.10 24.01 20.96
CA GLY A 43 4.02 24.93 20.30
C GLY A 43 5.17 24.29 19.52
N GLY A 44 5.12 22.99 19.23
CA GLY A 44 6.21 22.30 18.49
C GLY A 44 6.52 22.87 17.10
N PHE A 45 5.62 23.68 16.56
CA PHE A 45 5.80 24.42 15.29
C PHE A 45 6.02 25.93 15.50
N GLU A 46 6.05 26.45 16.73
CA GLU A 46 6.25 27.86 16.99
C GLU A 46 7.66 28.28 16.53
N GLY A 47 7.71 29.22 15.60
CA GLY A 47 8.95 29.75 15.04
C GLY A 47 9.49 29.05 13.79
N GLU A 48 8.92 27.91 13.40
CA GLU A 48 9.35 27.19 12.20
C GLU A 48 8.40 27.44 11.03
N PRO A 49 8.93 27.65 9.81
CA PRO A 49 8.07 27.80 8.63
C PRO A 49 7.35 26.50 8.34
N PHE A 50 6.08 26.55 7.90
CA PHE A 50 5.28 25.36 7.56
C PHE A 50 5.97 24.42 6.54
N PHE A 51 6.74 25.00 5.61
CA PHE A 51 7.56 24.27 4.64
C PHE A 51 9.05 24.39 4.98
N ILE A 52 9.50 23.76 6.06
CA ILE A 52 10.89 23.87 6.55
C ILE A 52 11.92 23.58 5.46
N ASN A 53 11.71 22.55 4.64
CA ASN A 53 12.59 22.13 3.54
C ASN A 53 12.04 22.53 2.14
N GLY A 54 11.10 23.48 2.11
CA GLY A 54 10.47 23.95 0.88
C GLY A 54 9.34 23.07 0.35
N GLY A 55 8.56 23.61 -0.59
CA GLY A 55 7.36 22.93 -1.11
C GLY A 55 7.64 21.63 -1.88
N VAL A 56 8.78 21.51 -2.54
CA VAL A 56 9.17 20.28 -3.26
C VAL A 56 9.36 19.12 -2.28
N SER A 57 10.06 19.36 -1.17
CA SER A 57 10.27 18.34 -0.13
C SER A 57 8.95 17.89 0.52
N PHE A 58 8.01 18.84 0.69
CA PHE A 58 6.66 18.52 1.19
C PHE A 58 5.91 17.58 0.23
N ILE A 59 5.90 17.88 -1.08
CA ILE A 59 5.26 17.04 -2.09
C ILE A 59 5.95 15.67 -2.19
N THR A 60 7.28 15.62 -2.08
CA THR A 60 8.04 14.36 -2.04
C THR A 60 7.65 13.51 -0.82
N ALA A 61 7.50 14.14 0.34
CA ALA A 61 7.03 13.45 1.55
C ALA A 61 5.60 12.87 1.37
N ILE A 62 4.68 13.63 0.75
CA ILE A 62 3.34 13.13 0.40
C ILE A 62 3.45 11.91 -0.53
N ALA A 63 4.31 11.96 -1.54
CA ALA A 63 4.54 10.85 -2.47
C ALA A 63 5.03 9.59 -1.75
N LEU A 64 6.00 9.71 -0.85
CA LEU A 64 6.50 8.60 -0.04
C LEU A 64 5.43 8.08 0.94
N MET A 65 4.68 8.98 1.58
CA MET A 65 3.60 8.60 2.50
C MET A 65 2.44 7.90 1.78
N SER A 66 2.23 8.14 0.49
CA SER A 66 1.20 7.44 -0.30
C SER A 66 1.42 5.92 -0.31
N PHE A 67 2.68 5.46 -0.23
CA PHE A 67 3.02 4.04 -0.12
C PHE A 67 2.38 3.38 1.10
N THR A 68 2.20 4.10 2.21
CA THR A 68 1.58 3.56 3.42
C THR A 68 0.12 3.18 3.23
N CYS A 69 -0.53 3.74 2.20
CA CYS A 69 -1.93 3.47 1.85
C CYS A 69 -2.08 2.41 0.75
N GLU A 70 -1.01 2.03 0.04
CA GLU A 70 -1.05 1.04 -1.05
C GLU A 70 -1.61 -0.32 -0.62
N GLY A 71 -1.36 -0.73 0.62
CA GLY A 71 -1.86 -1.98 1.16
C GLY A 71 -3.40 -2.12 1.15
N ILE A 72 -4.14 -1.01 1.11
CA ILE A 72 -5.61 -1.01 1.12
C ILE A 72 -6.14 -1.61 -0.19
N THR A 73 -5.47 -1.41 -1.30
CA THR A 73 -5.87 -1.93 -2.62
C THR A 73 -5.85 -3.46 -2.67
N THR A 74 -5.05 -4.12 -1.84
CA THR A 74 -4.96 -5.59 -1.78
C THR A 74 -6.26 -6.27 -1.36
N ILE A 75 -7.21 -5.54 -0.76
CA ILE A 75 -8.52 -6.08 -0.38
C ILE A 75 -9.27 -6.66 -1.59
N ILE A 76 -9.04 -6.13 -2.79
CA ILE A 76 -9.66 -6.61 -4.03
C ILE A 76 -9.30 -8.08 -4.29
N ASN A 77 -8.09 -8.51 -3.91
CA ASN A 77 -7.64 -9.89 -4.10
C ASN A 77 -8.41 -10.91 -3.25
N PHE A 78 -9.19 -10.44 -2.28
CA PHE A 78 -10.05 -11.29 -1.45
C PHE A 78 -11.51 -11.32 -1.91
N ALA A 79 -11.82 -10.72 -3.07
CA ALA A 79 -13.19 -10.70 -3.60
C ALA A 79 -13.77 -12.09 -3.82
N SER A 80 -12.94 -13.08 -4.20
CA SER A 80 -13.35 -14.47 -4.41
C SER A 80 -13.75 -15.22 -3.13
N VAL A 81 -13.36 -14.73 -1.95
CA VAL A 81 -13.64 -15.35 -0.65
C VAL A 81 -14.59 -14.53 0.22
N ALA A 82 -15.00 -13.35 -0.24
CA ALA A 82 -15.98 -12.49 0.44
C ALA A 82 -17.41 -13.01 0.21
N GLU A 83 -18.27 -12.94 1.22
CA GLU A 83 -19.69 -13.37 1.12
C GLU A 83 -20.48 -12.48 0.15
N ASN A 84 -20.30 -11.16 0.23
CA ASN A 84 -20.95 -10.17 -0.62
C ASN A 84 -19.93 -9.19 -1.20
N PRO A 85 -19.07 -9.60 -2.16
CA PRO A 85 -17.94 -8.79 -2.61
C PRO A 85 -18.34 -7.42 -3.16
N LYS A 86 -19.50 -7.30 -3.83
CA LYS A 86 -20.02 -6.05 -4.37
C LYS A 86 -20.31 -4.97 -3.31
N LYS A 87 -20.61 -5.37 -2.07
CA LYS A 87 -20.91 -4.46 -0.94
C LYS A 87 -19.75 -4.41 0.07
N ASP A 88 -19.18 -5.57 0.39
CA ASP A 88 -18.20 -5.68 1.47
C ASP A 88 -16.87 -5.07 1.09
N ILE A 89 -16.39 -5.27 -0.15
CA ILE A 89 -15.11 -4.73 -0.62
C ILE A 89 -15.11 -3.19 -0.63
N PRO A 90 -16.08 -2.49 -1.27
CA PRO A 90 -16.11 -1.03 -1.25
C PRO A 90 -16.25 -0.46 0.17
N LYS A 91 -17.11 -1.07 1.01
CA LYS A 91 -17.31 -0.64 2.39
C LYS A 91 -16.03 -0.79 3.22
N ALA A 92 -15.37 -1.94 3.13
CA ALA A 92 -14.14 -2.19 3.84
C ALA A 92 -13.02 -1.26 3.37
N TRP A 93 -12.94 -0.96 2.06
CA TRP A 93 -11.97 -0.02 1.51
C TRP A 93 -12.15 1.39 2.09
N ILE A 94 -13.38 1.91 2.10
CA ILE A 94 -13.66 3.24 2.67
C ILE A 94 -13.30 3.27 4.16
N ILE A 95 -13.76 2.28 4.94
CA ILE A 95 -13.50 2.23 6.39
C ILE A 95 -12.00 2.17 6.64
N ALA A 96 -11.26 1.32 5.93
CA ALA A 96 -9.82 1.21 6.07
C ALA A 96 -9.12 2.54 5.71
N SER A 97 -9.50 3.16 4.58
CA SER A 97 -8.89 4.42 4.12
C SER A 97 -9.09 5.56 5.13
N VAL A 98 -10.32 5.74 5.61
CA VAL A 98 -10.63 6.79 6.59
C VAL A 98 -9.92 6.51 7.92
N THR A 99 -9.94 5.26 8.39
CA THR A 99 -9.27 4.86 9.64
C THR A 99 -7.76 5.10 9.55
N CYS A 100 -7.11 4.69 8.46
CA CYS A 100 -5.69 4.94 8.25
C CYS A 100 -5.38 6.44 8.18
N ALA A 101 -6.16 7.22 7.44
CA ALA A 101 -5.97 8.67 7.33
C ALA A 101 -6.04 9.36 8.71
N VAL A 102 -7.03 9.01 9.52
CA VAL A 102 -7.19 9.56 10.88
C VAL A 102 -6.02 9.16 11.77
N ILE A 103 -5.66 7.87 11.80
CA ILE A 103 -4.56 7.38 12.63
C ILE A 103 -3.24 8.04 12.22
N TYR A 104 -2.92 8.12 10.92
CA TYR A 104 -1.69 8.73 10.44
C TYR A 104 -1.62 10.23 10.71
N ALA A 105 -2.75 10.95 10.56
CA ALA A 105 -2.82 12.36 10.93
C ALA A 105 -2.55 12.58 12.42
N LEU A 106 -3.15 11.77 13.30
CA LEU A 106 -2.93 11.85 14.73
C LEU A 106 -1.50 11.47 15.14
N LEU A 107 -0.94 10.42 14.54
CA LEU A 107 0.46 10.02 14.77
C LEU A 107 1.43 11.12 14.31
N GLY A 108 1.20 11.70 13.14
CA GLY A 108 2.00 12.79 12.61
C GLY A 108 1.94 14.03 13.50
N TYR A 109 0.73 14.44 13.92
CA TYR A 109 0.54 15.56 14.81
C TYR A 109 1.23 15.37 16.15
N VAL A 110 0.97 14.25 16.82
CA VAL A 110 1.61 13.94 18.11
C VAL A 110 3.12 13.86 17.95
N GLY A 111 3.62 13.10 16.98
CA GLY A 111 5.05 12.90 16.78
C GLY A 111 5.81 14.19 16.53
N SER A 112 5.25 15.12 15.76
CA SER A 112 5.86 16.43 15.47
C SER A 112 5.74 17.42 16.62
N SER A 113 4.82 17.20 17.55
CA SER A 113 4.56 18.11 18.70
C SER A 113 5.25 17.71 19.99
N LEU A 114 6.03 16.63 20.01
CA LEU A 114 6.68 16.12 21.24
C LEU A 114 7.93 16.92 21.63
N ALA A 115 8.68 17.41 20.65
CA ALA A 115 9.92 18.15 20.85
C ALA A 115 10.20 19.05 19.63
N PRO A 116 11.17 19.98 19.71
CA PRO A 116 11.59 20.79 18.58
C PRO A 116 11.95 19.97 17.34
N TYR A 117 11.74 20.54 16.15
CA TYR A 117 11.96 19.87 14.87
C TYR A 117 13.30 19.11 14.78
N GLY A 118 14.40 19.73 15.24
CA GLY A 118 15.74 19.11 15.19
C GLY A 118 15.90 17.82 15.98
N GLU A 119 15.04 17.58 16.99
CA GLU A 119 15.07 16.35 17.80
C GLU A 119 14.15 15.27 17.30
N VAL A 120 13.04 15.62 16.65
CA VAL A 120 12.04 14.65 16.16
C VAL A 120 12.20 14.31 14.68
N ALA A 121 12.85 15.18 13.91
CA ALA A 121 13.08 14.98 12.48
C ALA A 121 13.94 13.73 12.23
N ASN A 122 13.54 12.91 11.26
CA ASN A 122 14.19 11.65 10.89
C ASN A 122 14.20 10.57 12.01
N GLN A 123 13.48 10.77 13.11
CA GLN A 123 13.33 9.77 14.15
C GLN A 123 12.21 8.79 13.80
N ASN A 124 12.41 7.53 14.20
CA ASN A 124 11.35 6.54 14.06
C ASN A 124 10.31 6.66 15.17
N LEU A 125 9.11 6.14 14.93
CA LEU A 125 8.01 6.20 15.89
C LEU A 125 8.33 5.48 17.22
N GLY A 126 9.23 4.48 17.22
CA GLY A 126 9.69 3.80 18.43
C GLY A 126 10.49 4.72 19.34
N TYR A 127 11.35 5.59 18.79
CA TYR A 127 12.08 6.60 19.56
C TYR A 127 11.10 7.61 20.19
N LEU A 128 10.14 8.11 19.41
CA LEU A 128 9.13 9.04 19.89
C LEU A 128 8.25 8.41 20.99
N ALA A 129 7.93 7.12 20.85
CA ALA A 129 7.17 6.38 21.86
C ALA A 129 7.94 6.24 23.19
N GLN A 130 9.26 6.12 23.14
CA GLN A 130 10.10 6.09 24.33
C GLN A 130 10.07 7.39 25.14
N MET A 131 9.89 8.54 24.45
CA MET A 131 9.78 9.84 25.11
C MET A 131 8.46 10.01 25.87
N VAL A 132 7.41 9.29 25.45
CA VAL A 132 6.03 9.52 25.91
C VAL A 132 5.52 8.42 26.84
N LEU A 133 5.85 7.16 26.52
CA LEU A 133 5.25 6.02 27.20
C LEU A 133 6.05 5.57 28.42
N PRO A 134 5.38 5.23 29.53
CA PRO A 134 6.03 4.51 30.63
C PRO A 134 6.66 3.20 30.14
N LYS A 135 7.75 2.77 30.77
CA LYS A 135 8.56 1.62 30.34
C LYS A 135 7.74 0.36 29.97
N ALA A 136 6.72 0.01 30.76
CA ALA A 136 5.89 -1.16 30.47
C ALA A 136 5.05 -0.98 29.19
N LEU A 137 4.45 0.20 29.00
CA LEU A 137 3.67 0.52 27.79
C LEU A 137 4.57 0.68 26.56
N TYR A 138 5.79 1.20 26.73
CA TYR A 138 6.78 1.25 25.67
C TYR A 138 7.17 -0.15 25.17
N ILE A 139 7.42 -1.11 26.08
CA ILE A 139 7.68 -2.51 25.71
C ILE A 139 6.48 -3.08 24.94
N PHE A 140 5.26 -2.84 25.42
CA PHE A 140 4.04 -3.26 24.70
C PHE A 140 3.94 -2.58 23.34
N PHE A 141 4.28 -1.30 23.23
CA PHE A 141 4.28 -0.58 21.95
C PHE A 141 5.26 -1.18 20.94
N VAL A 142 6.46 -1.54 21.37
CA VAL A 142 7.46 -2.17 20.48
C VAL A 142 7.01 -3.56 20.03
N ILE A 143 6.55 -4.40 20.96
CA ILE A 143 6.15 -5.79 20.65
C ILE A 143 4.77 -5.82 20.00
N GLY A 144 3.75 -5.26 20.65
CA GLY A 144 2.36 -5.29 20.19
C GLY A 144 2.05 -4.28 19.09
N GLY A 145 2.80 -3.19 18.99
CA GLY A 145 2.68 -2.18 17.94
C GLY A 145 3.61 -2.48 16.76
N ALA A 146 4.91 -2.23 16.92
CA ALA A 146 5.85 -2.29 15.80
C ALA A 146 6.04 -3.71 15.26
N MET A 147 6.37 -4.69 16.10
CA MET A 147 6.57 -6.07 15.64
C MET A 147 5.27 -6.70 15.11
N ALA A 148 4.12 -6.44 15.77
CA ALA A 148 2.84 -6.91 15.29
C ALA A 148 2.46 -6.27 13.93
N SER A 149 2.73 -4.98 13.73
CA SER A 149 2.50 -4.29 12.46
C SER A 149 3.31 -4.89 11.31
N LEU A 150 4.62 -5.10 11.51
CA LEU A 150 5.49 -5.76 10.54
C LEU A 150 5.01 -7.19 10.23
N SER A 151 4.65 -7.94 11.28
CA SER A 151 4.16 -9.31 11.12
C SER A 151 2.85 -9.37 10.31
N THR A 152 1.89 -8.50 10.60
CA THR A 152 0.61 -8.45 9.86
C THR A 152 0.80 -7.99 8.43
N ALA A 153 1.68 -7.01 8.18
CA ALA A 153 1.99 -6.54 6.83
C ALA A 153 2.64 -7.65 5.98
N LEU A 154 3.62 -8.37 6.55
CA LEU A 154 4.27 -9.48 5.87
C LEU A 154 3.29 -10.63 5.60
N LEU A 155 2.51 -11.03 6.59
CA LEU A 155 1.54 -12.12 6.45
C LEU A 155 0.46 -11.78 5.42
N GLY A 156 -0.17 -10.60 5.54
CA GLY A 156 -1.22 -10.14 4.63
C GLY A 156 -0.70 -9.94 3.20
N GLY A 157 0.46 -9.31 3.07
CA GLY A 157 1.11 -9.10 1.77
C GLY A 157 1.49 -10.41 1.09
N LEU A 158 2.17 -11.32 1.77
CA LEU A 158 2.56 -12.62 1.22
C LEU A 158 1.35 -13.43 0.75
N THR A 159 0.27 -13.45 1.54
CA THR A 159 -0.97 -14.16 1.18
C THR A 159 -1.65 -13.49 -0.02
N GLY A 160 -1.84 -12.17 0.02
CA GLY A 160 -2.46 -11.42 -1.07
C GLY A 160 -1.69 -11.57 -2.38
N PHE A 161 -0.37 -11.42 -2.35
CA PHE A 161 0.46 -11.61 -3.55
C PHE A 161 0.45 -13.04 -4.06
N SER A 162 0.43 -14.05 -3.17
CA SER A 162 0.35 -15.45 -3.63
C SER A 162 -0.96 -15.76 -4.37
N HIS A 163 -2.09 -15.21 -3.93
CA HIS A 163 -3.36 -15.30 -4.64
C HIS A 163 -3.34 -14.55 -5.97
N MET A 164 -2.77 -13.35 -5.99
CA MET A 164 -2.61 -12.56 -7.21
C MET A 164 -1.79 -13.32 -8.27
N TYR A 165 -0.63 -13.89 -7.89
CA TYR A 165 0.18 -14.69 -8.82
C TYR A 165 -0.56 -15.92 -9.33
N THR A 166 -1.37 -16.56 -8.49
CA THR A 166 -2.20 -17.70 -8.90
C THR A 166 -3.23 -17.27 -9.95
N GLY A 167 -3.92 -16.15 -9.76
CA GLY A 167 -4.85 -15.60 -10.75
C GLY A 167 -4.16 -15.25 -12.08
N ILE A 168 -3.04 -14.55 -12.03
CA ILE A 168 -2.24 -14.20 -13.22
C ILE A 168 -1.77 -15.46 -13.97
N ALA A 169 -1.45 -16.56 -13.25
CA ALA A 169 -1.08 -17.84 -13.85
C ALA A 169 -2.28 -18.59 -14.45
N GLN A 170 -3.48 -18.47 -13.85
CA GLN A 170 -4.73 -19.01 -14.39
C GLN A 170 -5.07 -18.35 -15.72
N ASP A 171 -4.89 -17.04 -15.82
CA ASP A 171 -5.11 -16.26 -17.03
C ASP A 171 -4.01 -16.46 -18.10
N GLY A 172 -2.97 -17.25 -17.80
CA GLY A 172 -1.92 -17.59 -18.77
C GLY A 172 -0.80 -16.56 -18.93
N TRP A 173 -0.78 -15.48 -18.14
CA TRP A 173 0.27 -14.44 -18.22
C TRP A 173 1.64 -14.90 -17.75
N ILE A 174 1.68 -15.81 -16.78
CA ILE A 174 2.92 -16.38 -16.24
C ILE A 174 2.86 -17.91 -16.24
N PRO A 175 4.01 -18.59 -16.10
CA PRO A 175 4.05 -20.06 -16.14
C PRO A 175 3.14 -20.74 -15.13
N LYS A 176 2.54 -21.88 -15.51
CA LYS A 176 1.62 -22.68 -14.68
C LYS A 176 2.22 -23.16 -13.35
N ILE A 177 3.53 -23.06 -13.16
CA ILE A 177 4.20 -23.39 -11.89
C ILE A 177 3.67 -22.52 -10.74
N PHE A 178 3.19 -21.30 -11.04
CA PHE A 178 2.63 -20.34 -10.09
C PHE A 178 1.17 -20.63 -9.70
N LEU A 179 0.52 -21.63 -10.30
CA LEU A 179 -0.78 -22.11 -9.84
C LEU A 179 -0.73 -22.69 -8.40
N LYS A 180 0.46 -23.08 -7.96
CA LYS A 180 0.69 -23.51 -6.57
C LYS A 180 1.17 -22.31 -5.74
N PRO A 181 0.39 -21.82 -4.75
CA PRO A 181 0.75 -20.66 -3.92
C PRO A 181 2.15 -20.76 -3.29
N ARG A 182 2.59 -21.96 -2.92
CA ARG A 182 3.92 -22.21 -2.36
C ARG A 182 5.05 -21.77 -3.30
N ASN A 183 4.90 -21.99 -4.60
CA ASN A 183 5.93 -21.61 -5.57
C ASN A 183 6.02 -20.09 -5.70
N SER A 184 4.87 -19.41 -5.68
CA SER A 184 4.81 -17.95 -5.63
C SER A 184 5.53 -17.39 -4.40
N LEU A 185 5.30 -17.97 -3.22
CA LEU A 185 5.98 -17.57 -1.98
C LEU A 185 7.49 -17.75 -2.03
N ILE A 186 7.98 -18.84 -2.64
CA ILE A 186 9.43 -19.06 -2.82
C ILE A 186 10.02 -17.99 -3.72
N VAL A 187 9.37 -17.69 -4.84
CA VAL A 187 9.86 -16.66 -5.78
C VAL A 187 9.84 -15.27 -5.14
N ILE A 188 8.77 -14.91 -4.43
CA ILE A 188 8.68 -13.65 -3.68
C ILE A 188 9.81 -13.55 -2.66
N PHE A 189 10.09 -14.63 -1.91
CA PHE A 189 11.19 -14.68 -0.95
C PHE A 189 12.54 -14.42 -1.61
N LEU A 190 12.85 -15.11 -2.73
CA LEU A 190 14.10 -14.94 -3.46
C LEU A 190 14.24 -13.53 -4.04
N LEU A 191 13.18 -13.00 -4.66
CA LEU A 191 13.19 -11.64 -5.20
C LEU A 191 13.35 -10.57 -4.11
N SER A 192 12.74 -10.77 -2.93
CA SER A 192 12.88 -9.84 -1.81
C SER A 192 14.29 -9.84 -1.20
N ALA A 193 15.03 -10.94 -1.32
CA ALA A 193 16.40 -11.02 -0.83
C ALA A 193 17.38 -10.15 -1.65
N ILE A 194 17.10 -9.94 -2.95
CA ILE A 194 18.00 -9.20 -3.84
C ILE A 194 18.26 -7.76 -3.36
N PRO A 195 17.25 -6.90 -3.14
CA PRO A 195 17.49 -5.53 -2.69
C PRO A 195 18.11 -5.48 -1.29
N ILE A 196 17.77 -6.42 -0.40
CA ILE A 196 18.38 -6.51 0.93
C ILE A 196 19.85 -6.81 0.85
N MET A 197 20.24 -7.79 0.04
CA MET A 197 21.65 -8.16 -0.16
C MET A 197 22.45 -7.09 -0.91
N SER A 198 21.79 -6.30 -1.74
CA SER A 198 22.40 -5.19 -2.48
C SER A 198 22.59 -3.93 -1.64
N GLY A 199 22.10 -3.89 -0.39
CA GLY A 199 22.21 -2.71 0.50
C GLY A 199 21.42 -1.49 0.02
N ILE A 200 20.39 -1.69 -0.82
CA ILE A 200 19.53 -0.60 -1.29
C ILE A 200 18.68 -0.12 -0.10
N SER A 201 18.63 1.20 0.12
CA SER A 201 17.85 1.79 1.21
C SER A 201 16.34 1.51 1.02
N LEU A 202 15.60 1.48 2.14
CA LEU A 202 14.16 1.26 2.12
C LEU A 202 13.43 2.32 1.26
N ASP A 203 13.82 3.59 1.38
CA ASP A 203 13.22 4.69 0.62
C ASP A 203 13.41 4.52 -0.89
N ASN A 204 14.58 4.05 -1.31
CA ASN A 204 14.84 3.74 -2.71
C ASN A 204 13.98 2.57 -3.20
N ILE A 205 13.83 1.50 -2.38
CA ILE A 205 12.97 0.36 -2.73
C ILE A 205 11.52 0.83 -2.89
N VAL A 206 11.01 1.63 -1.94
CA VAL A 206 9.66 2.21 -2.00
C VAL A 206 9.49 3.04 -3.27
N SER A 207 10.41 3.96 -3.54
CA SER A 207 10.35 4.82 -4.74
C SER A 207 10.38 4.00 -6.05
N MET A 208 11.21 2.95 -6.13
CA MET A 208 11.26 2.03 -7.27
C MET A 208 9.93 1.28 -7.48
N MET A 209 9.21 0.96 -6.42
CA MET A 209 7.90 0.29 -6.51
C MET A 209 6.77 1.28 -6.87
N MET A 210 6.85 2.52 -6.35
CA MET A 210 5.83 3.53 -6.61
C MET A 210 5.75 3.95 -8.08
N VAL A 211 6.87 4.03 -8.79
CA VAL A 211 6.90 4.47 -10.21
C VAL A 211 6.04 3.57 -11.09
N PRO A 212 6.26 2.25 -11.22
CA PRO A 212 5.41 1.39 -12.03
C PRO A 212 3.97 1.30 -11.51
N GLY A 213 3.77 1.35 -10.18
CA GLY A 213 2.46 1.37 -9.56
C GLY A 213 1.64 2.58 -9.99
N MET A 214 2.23 3.77 -9.96
CA MET A 214 1.54 5.01 -10.36
C MET A 214 1.27 5.06 -11.87
N VAL A 215 2.15 4.51 -12.70
CA VAL A 215 1.88 4.35 -14.15
C VAL A 215 0.69 3.42 -14.36
N LEU A 216 0.62 2.30 -13.63
CA LEU A 216 -0.51 1.38 -13.72
C LEU A 216 -1.82 2.04 -13.25
N THR A 217 -1.79 2.77 -12.13
CA THR A 217 -2.95 3.51 -11.63
C THR A 217 -3.45 4.51 -12.66
N PHE A 218 -2.56 5.32 -13.23
CA PHE A 218 -2.90 6.28 -14.28
C PHE A 218 -3.60 5.61 -15.47
N LEU A 219 -3.05 4.50 -15.97
CA LEU A 219 -3.63 3.78 -17.10
C LEU A 219 -4.97 3.12 -16.77
N THR A 220 -5.10 2.63 -15.54
CA THR A 220 -6.36 2.05 -15.04
C THR A 220 -7.44 3.11 -14.96
N ASP A 221 -7.14 4.29 -14.39
CA ASP A 221 -8.06 5.42 -14.28
C ASP A 221 -8.50 5.93 -15.66
N LEU A 222 -7.55 6.02 -16.61
CA LEU A 222 -7.84 6.40 -17.99
C LEU A 222 -8.84 5.43 -18.67
N ARG A 223 -8.71 4.13 -18.39
CA ARG A 223 -9.65 3.12 -18.87
C ARG A 223 -10.97 3.15 -18.12
N ALA A 224 -10.92 3.34 -16.80
CA ALA A 224 -12.09 3.43 -15.93
C ALA A 224 -13.04 4.57 -16.35
N MET A 225 -12.52 5.68 -16.85
CA MET A 225 -13.35 6.78 -17.41
C MET A 225 -14.34 6.32 -18.48
N LYS A 226 -14.11 5.18 -19.13
CA LYS A 226 -15.01 4.61 -20.15
C LYS A 226 -16.07 3.66 -19.56
N MET A 227 -15.95 3.27 -18.28
CA MET A 227 -16.86 2.32 -17.64
C MET A 227 -18.35 2.68 -17.77
N PRO A 228 -18.78 3.95 -17.56
CA PRO A 228 -20.20 4.30 -17.72
C PRO A 228 -20.76 3.98 -19.11
N LYS A 229 -19.91 4.09 -20.14
CA LYS A 229 -20.29 3.79 -21.54
C LYS A 229 -20.16 2.30 -21.88
N MET A 230 -19.26 1.59 -21.23
CA MET A 230 -19.05 0.15 -21.45
C MET A 230 -20.11 -0.69 -20.73
N PHE A 231 -20.64 -0.21 -19.61
CA PHE A 231 -21.61 -0.91 -18.76
C PHE A 231 -22.84 -0.04 -18.47
N PRO A 232 -23.60 0.40 -19.48
CA PRO A 232 -24.68 1.37 -19.31
C PRO A 232 -25.83 0.83 -18.45
N GLU A 233 -26.10 -0.48 -18.47
CA GLU A 233 -27.16 -1.12 -17.70
C GLU A 233 -26.79 -1.28 -16.22
N GLN A 234 -25.51 -1.49 -15.95
CA GLN A 234 -25.02 -1.73 -14.58
C GLN A 234 -24.64 -0.42 -13.86
N TRP A 235 -24.30 0.61 -14.63
CA TRP A 235 -23.83 1.89 -14.10
C TRP A 235 -24.81 2.59 -13.14
N PRO A 236 -26.13 2.63 -13.38
CA PRO A 236 -27.09 3.26 -12.46
C PRO A 236 -27.10 2.62 -11.06
N ASN A 237 -26.72 1.34 -10.96
CA ASN A 237 -26.67 0.58 -9.70
C ASN A 237 -25.23 0.50 -9.12
N ASN A 238 -24.37 1.46 -9.45
CA ASN A 238 -23.03 1.49 -8.89
C ASN A 238 -23.03 1.68 -7.38
N ALA A 239 -22.05 1.11 -6.68
CA ALA A 239 -22.00 1.04 -5.22
C ALA A 239 -22.01 2.41 -4.52
N PHE A 240 -21.64 3.48 -5.22
CA PHE A 240 -21.50 4.83 -4.66
C PHE A 240 -22.56 5.82 -5.19
N ASN A 241 -23.45 5.39 -6.06
CA ASN A 241 -24.46 6.25 -6.72
C ASN A 241 -23.86 7.52 -7.35
N LEU A 242 -22.62 7.41 -7.87
CA LEU A 242 -21.93 8.53 -8.49
C LEU A 242 -22.50 8.83 -9.88
N SER A 243 -22.71 10.11 -10.16
CA SER A 243 -22.98 10.56 -11.53
C SER A 243 -21.76 10.35 -12.43
N GLU A 244 -21.98 10.17 -13.72
CA GLU A 244 -20.90 10.02 -14.70
C GLU A 244 -19.88 11.16 -14.64
N GLY A 245 -20.35 12.41 -14.47
CA GLY A 245 -19.49 13.58 -14.35
C GLY A 245 -18.63 13.56 -13.11
N ALA A 246 -19.19 13.25 -11.93
CA ALA A 246 -18.47 13.16 -10.67
C ALA A 246 -17.42 12.04 -10.72
N PHE A 247 -17.77 10.88 -11.29
CA PHE A 247 -16.83 9.77 -11.46
C PHE A 247 -15.66 10.16 -12.36
N LYS A 248 -15.90 10.77 -13.51
CA LYS A 248 -14.82 11.23 -14.40
C LYS A 248 -13.93 12.29 -13.74
N ALA A 249 -14.52 13.21 -12.97
CA ALA A 249 -13.75 14.20 -12.21
C ALA A 249 -12.83 13.52 -11.19
N LEU A 250 -13.32 12.51 -10.45
CA LEU A 250 -12.49 11.73 -9.54
C LEU A 250 -11.35 11.00 -10.26
N MET A 251 -11.61 10.39 -11.41
CA MET A 251 -10.55 9.74 -12.20
C MET A 251 -9.48 10.74 -12.67
N VAL A 252 -9.87 11.95 -13.07
CA VAL A 252 -8.91 13.01 -13.44
C VAL A 252 -8.06 13.42 -12.23
N VAL A 253 -8.67 13.62 -11.07
CA VAL A 253 -7.95 13.94 -9.84
C VAL A 253 -6.95 12.82 -9.47
N SER A 254 -7.39 11.56 -9.57
CA SER A 254 -6.53 10.39 -9.33
C SER A 254 -5.36 10.31 -10.33
N MET A 255 -5.60 10.57 -11.62
CA MET A 255 -4.55 10.62 -12.64
C MET A 255 -3.53 11.73 -12.37
N ILE A 256 -3.96 12.90 -11.94
CA ILE A 256 -3.06 13.99 -11.56
C ILE A 256 -2.23 13.59 -10.34
N ALA A 257 -2.87 13.07 -9.30
CA ALA A 257 -2.22 12.63 -8.07
C ALA A 257 -1.19 11.53 -8.34
N SER A 258 -1.56 10.49 -9.12
CA SER A 258 -0.65 9.40 -9.48
C SER A 258 0.52 9.86 -10.33
N SER A 259 0.30 10.80 -11.27
CA SER A 259 1.36 11.38 -12.08
C SER A 259 2.36 12.16 -11.24
N LEU A 260 1.89 13.00 -10.31
CA LEU A 260 2.73 13.74 -9.38
C LEU A 260 3.53 12.81 -8.47
N THR A 261 2.85 11.84 -7.85
CA THR A 261 3.49 10.85 -6.97
C THR A 261 4.55 10.05 -7.72
N GLY A 262 4.25 9.56 -8.92
CA GLY A 262 5.20 8.81 -9.74
C GLY A 262 6.40 9.66 -10.16
N PHE A 263 6.18 10.92 -10.54
CA PHE A 263 7.25 11.85 -10.90
C PHE A 263 8.18 12.14 -9.73
N PHE A 264 7.64 12.50 -8.56
CA PHE A 264 8.46 12.79 -7.39
C PHE A 264 9.18 11.54 -6.85
N SER A 265 8.54 10.37 -6.91
CA SER A 265 9.20 9.10 -6.58
C SER A 265 10.36 8.80 -7.53
N LEU A 266 10.21 9.06 -8.83
CA LEU A 266 11.28 8.88 -9.82
C LEU A 266 12.45 9.83 -9.58
N THR A 267 12.16 11.09 -9.29
CA THR A 267 13.20 12.13 -9.05
C THR A 267 13.92 11.96 -7.73
N SER A 268 13.36 11.24 -6.77
CA SER A 268 14.03 10.88 -5.50
C SER A 268 15.08 9.79 -5.65
N LEU A 269 15.04 9.03 -6.75
CA LEU A 269 15.99 7.95 -7.02
C LEU A 269 17.33 8.48 -7.55
N THR A 270 18.41 7.75 -7.24
CA THR A 270 19.67 7.96 -7.93
C THR A 270 19.54 7.58 -9.42
N MET A 271 20.31 8.23 -10.29
CA MET A 271 20.21 8.03 -11.74
C MET A 271 20.24 6.55 -12.18
N PRO A 272 21.14 5.68 -11.67
CA PRO A 272 21.12 4.27 -12.05
C PRO A 272 19.83 3.54 -11.66
N LEU A 273 19.30 3.82 -10.47
CA LEU A 273 18.05 3.22 -9.98
C LEU A 273 16.84 3.72 -10.77
N ALA A 274 16.80 5.02 -11.11
CA ALA A 274 15.76 5.61 -11.93
C ALA A 274 15.72 4.97 -13.33
N ILE A 275 16.87 4.86 -13.99
CA ILE A 275 16.99 4.20 -15.29
C ILE A 275 16.54 2.74 -15.19
N GLY A 276 17.05 2.00 -14.20
CA GLY A 276 16.65 0.60 -13.97
C GLY A 276 15.13 0.44 -13.80
N THR A 277 14.51 1.30 -13.02
CA THR A 277 13.05 1.29 -12.79
C THR A 277 12.27 1.55 -14.06
N VAL A 278 12.67 2.55 -14.85
CA VAL A 278 12.03 2.84 -16.14
C VAL A 278 12.20 1.66 -17.11
N VAL A 279 13.40 1.09 -17.20
CA VAL A 279 13.67 -0.07 -18.09
C VAL A 279 12.77 -1.25 -17.69
N VAL A 280 12.71 -1.60 -16.41
CA VAL A 280 11.84 -2.69 -15.92
C VAL A 280 10.37 -2.40 -16.26
N THR A 281 9.89 -1.19 -16.03
CA THR A 281 8.52 -0.79 -16.36
C THR A 281 8.24 -0.98 -17.85
N VAL A 282 9.11 -0.51 -18.72
CA VAL A 282 8.98 -0.67 -20.18
C VAL A 282 9.01 -2.14 -20.59
N LEU A 283 9.89 -2.95 -20.01
CA LEU A 283 9.96 -4.38 -20.29
C LEU A 283 8.67 -5.12 -19.91
N ILE A 284 8.02 -4.74 -18.81
CA ILE A 284 6.71 -5.28 -18.43
C ILE A 284 5.67 -4.97 -19.50
N PHE A 285 5.63 -3.74 -20.02
CA PHE A 285 4.72 -3.36 -21.11
C PHE A 285 5.00 -4.13 -22.41
N ILE A 286 6.27 -4.28 -22.78
CA ILE A 286 6.67 -5.05 -23.96
C ILE A 286 6.23 -6.51 -23.82
N TYR A 287 6.49 -7.11 -22.63
CA TYR A 287 6.08 -8.48 -22.33
C TYR A 287 4.56 -8.65 -22.41
N SER A 288 3.81 -7.73 -21.81
CA SER A 288 2.33 -7.77 -21.84
C SER A 288 1.80 -7.70 -23.27
N ASN A 289 2.33 -6.79 -24.09
CA ASN A 289 1.94 -6.69 -25.50
C ASN A 289 2.29 -7.95 -26.31
N TYR A 290 3.45 -8.55 -26.03
CA TYR A 290 3.86 -9.80 -26.66
C TYR A 290 2.89 -10.94 -26.31
N MET A 291 2.51 -11.08 -25.02
CA MET A 291 1.60 -12.11 -24.56
C MET A 291 0.21 -11.97 -25.21
N ILE A 292 -0.32 -10.75 -25.30
CA ILE A 292 -1.59 -10.47 -25.99
C ILE A 292 -1.51 -10.86 -27.47
N LYS A 293 -0.48 -10.38 -28.18
CA LYS A 293 -0.32 -10.65 -29.62
C LYS A 293 -0.07 -12.12 -29.93
N SER A 294 0.53 -12.87 -29.02
CA SER A 294 0.80 -14.30 -29.19
C SER A 294 -0.44 -15.18 -29.02
N GLY A 295 -1.60 -14.62 -28.62
CA GLY A 295 -2.83 -15.37 -28.36
C GLY A 295 -2.75 -16.35 -27.18
N LYS A 296 -1.72 -16.23 -26.33
CA LYS A 296 -1.52 -17.09 -25.15
C LYS A 296 -2.43 -16.69 -23.99
N VAL A 297 -2.93 -15.46 -24.00
CA VAL A 297 -3.81 -14.91 -22.99
C VAL A 297 -5.14 -14.57 -23.64
N ASP A 298 -6.23 -15.11 -23.12
CA ASP A 298 -7.57 -14.78 -23.54
C ASP A 298 -8.09 -13.59 -22.71
N ILE A 299 -8.21 -12.43 -23.39
CA ILE A 299 -8.73 -11.21 -22.77
C ILE A 299 -10.26 -11.18 -22.80
N THR A 300 -10.90 -12.03 -23.61
CA THR A 300 -12.36 -12.01 -23.83
C THR A 300 -13.13 -12.68 -22.69
N SER A 301 -12.49 -13.56 -21.93
CA SER A 301 -13.14 -14.32 -20.85
C SER A 301 -13.56 -13.47 -19.62
N THR A 302 -13.13 -12.21 -19.52
CA THR A 302 -13.45 -11.33 -18.38
C THR A 302 -14.73 -10.53 -18.55
N THR A 303 -15.39 -10.59 -19.70
CA THR A 303 -16.61 -9.84 -20.00
C THR A 303 -17.90 -10.56 -19.64
N ASP A 304 -17.84 -11.86 -19.33
CA ASP A 304 -18.99 -12.70 -19.00
C ASP A 304 -19.25 -12.82 -17.47
N LEU A 305 -18.96 -11.79 -16.72
CA LEU A 305 -19.43 -11.69 -15.33
C LEU A 305 -20.86 -11.15 -15.34
N GLY A 306 -21.79 -12.08 -15.56
CA GLY A 306 -23.23 -11.88 -15.39
C GLY A 306 -23.63 -11.47 -13.96
#